data_ede19f4acafb204f3a2e6881dcb6d50a
#
_entry.id   ede19f4acafb204f3a2e6881dcb6d50a
#
_cell.length_a   1.000
_cell.length_b   1.000
_cell.length_c   1.000
_cell.angle_alpha   90.00
_cell.angle_beta   90.00
_cell.angle_gamma   90.00
#
_symmetry.space_group_name_H-M   'P 1'
#
loop_
_entity.id
_entity.type
_entity.pdbx_description
1 polymer ?
#
loop_
_entity_poly.entity_id
_entity_poly.type
_entity_poly.pdbx_seq_one_letter_code
_entity_poly.pdbx_strand_id
1 'polypeptide(L)'
;MNARMLSAAVALTVWCVAPAFAQNHDAHAGHTMEAQAAAAGPRNPNLPPDADAAKPQLDKSPRHQEWVDIKMTNGPALKSYVVYPERSTKAPVVIVIHEIFGMQDWVRGVADQLAKEGFIAIAPDLLSGKGPSGGGTDSLGDKVGETIRTLTPADVVARLDAVRSYALKVPSANGKVGSIGFCWGGGMSAQYAFNQPRLDAAVSYYGPLPVEAAAYTKTKAPILGLCGGNDARVNANIPVAETELKKAGATYDPHVFDGAGHGFLRQQTGQDGANMRATEKAWPMTLAFLRQYTETAPTKSQ
;
A
#
# COMPACT_ATOMS: atom_id res chain seq x y z
N MET A 1 83.81 -13.98 0.97
CA MET A 1 82.95 -15.08 1.50
C MET A 1 81.49 -14.55 1.49
N ASN A 2 80.74 -14.96 0.48
CA ASN A 2 79.38 -14.43 0.18
C ASN A 2 78.30 -15.38 0.76
N ALA A 3 77.54 -14.92 1.66
CA ALA A 3 76.35 -15.62 2.12
C ALA A 3 75.07 -14.98 1.46
N ARG A 4 74.49 -15.74 0.55
CA ARG A 4 73.20 -15.40 -0.09
C ARG A 4 72.07 -15.82 0.87
N MET A 5 71.27 -14.87 1.32
CA MET A 5 69.99 -15.15 1.96
C MET A 5 68.88 -15.28 0.90
N LEU A 6 68.26 -16.44 0.82
CA LEU A 6 66.97 -16.66 0.09
C LEU A 6 65.84 -16.17 0.90
N SER A 7 65.11 -15.20 0.39
CA SER A 7 63.80 -14.82 0.93
C SER A 7 62.72 -15.63 0.23
N ALA A 8 62.04 -16.49 0.97
CA ALA A 8 60.83 -17.18 0.53
C ALA A 8 59.60 -16.27 0.74
N ALA A 9 58.99 -15.85 -0.38
CA ALA A 9 57.72 -15.16 -0.37
C ALA A 9 56.58 -16.18 -0.23
N VAL A 10 55.90 -16.14 0.89
CA VAL A 10 54.63 -16.89 1.11
C VAL A 10 53.51 -16.05 0.55
N ALA A 11 52.94 -16.47 -0.57
CA ALA A 11 51.72 -15.90 -1.13
C ALA A 11 50.52 -16.44 -0.36
N LEU A 12 49.88 -15.60 0.51
CA LEU A 12 48.58 -15.88 1.08
C LEU A 12 47.50 -15.58 0.03
N THR A 13 46.92 -16.61 -0.56
CA THR A 13 45.69 -16.51 -1.35
C THR A 13 44.51 -16.39 -0.40
N VAL A 14 44.00 -15.20 -0.24
CA VAL A 14 42.72 -14.94 0.45
C VAL A 14 41.58 -15.33 -0.51
N TRP A 15 40.96 -16.44 -0.23
CA TRP A 15 39.69 -16.81 -0.87
C TRP A 15 38.57 -15.95 -0.27
N CYS A 16 38.15 -14.93 -1.00
CA CYS A 16 36.84 -14.26 -0.72
C CYS A 16 35.75 -15.21 -1.13
N VAL A 17 35.15 -15.89 -0.14
CA VAL A 17 33.87 -16.58 -0.32
C VAL A 17 32.78 -15.52 -0.21
N ALA A 18 32.25 -15.04 -1.33
CA ALA A 18 31.02 -14.27 -1.37
C ALA A 18 29.86 -15.24 -1.11
N PRO A 19 28.93 -14.94 -0.18
CA PRO A 19 27.72 -15.71 -0.08
C PRO A 19 26.85 -15.43 -1.29
N ALA A 20 26.67 -16.43 -2.14
CA ALA A 20 25.66 -16.44 -3.19
C ALA A 20 24.29 -16.49 -2.52
N PHE A 21 23.62 -15.35 -2.41
CA PHE A 21 22.17 -15.32 -2.17
C PHE A 21 21.49 -15.79 -3.47
N ALA A 22 21.30 -17.10 -3.57
CA ALA A 22 20.37 -17.68 -4.54
C ALA A 22 18.97 -17.23 -4.16
N GLN A 23 18.45 -16.22 -4.85
CA GLN A 23 17.03 -15.91 -4.82
C GLN A 23 16.31 -17.02 -5.58
N ASN A 24 15.62 -17.90 -4.85
CA ASN A 24 14.63 -18.78 -5.44
C ASN A 24 13.45 -17.94 -5.95
N HIS A 25 13.50 -17.58 -7.22
CA HIS A 25 12.46 -16.89 -7.96
C HIS A 25 11.53 -17.84 -8.74
N ASP A 26 11.47 -19.12 -8.40
CA ASP A 26 10.66 -20.11 -9.12
C ASP A 26 9.60 -20.75 -8.22
N ALA A 27 8.53 -20.00 -7.96
CA ALA A 27 7.28 -20.58 -7.44
C ALA A 27 6.03 -19.80 -7.92
N HIS A 28 6.04 -19.28 -9.15
CA HIS A 28 4.83 -18.79 -9.82
C HIS A 28 4.65 -19.39 -11.21
N ALA A 29 5.01 -20.66 -11.37
CA ALA A 29 4.73 -21.40 -12.58
C ALA A 29 3.36 -22.12 -12.45
N GLY A 30 2.39 -21.65 -13.22
CA GLY A 30 1.38 -22.51 -13.84
C GLY A 30 0.36 -23.19 -12.95
N HIS A 31 -0.46 -22.43 -12.22
CA HIS A 31 -1.78 -22.95 -11.88
C HIS A 31 -2.77 -22.52 -12.96
N THR A 32 -3.22 -23.51 -13.73
CA THR A 32 -4.25 -23.38 -14.74
C THR A 32 -5.52 -22.76 -14.14
N MET A 33 -5.93 -21.63 -14.69
CA MET A 33 -6.99 -20.74 -14.20
C MET A 33 -8.41 -21.33 -14.26
N GLU A 34 -8.60 -22.55 -14.68
CA GLU A 34 -9.94 -23.13 -14.94
C GLU A 34 -10.56 -23.92 -13.78
N ALA A 35 -9.81 -24.25 -12.71
CA ALA A 35 -10.33 -25.15 -11.66
C ALA A 35 -10.84 -24.47 -10.38
N GLN A 36 -10.66 -23.16 -10.19
CA GLN A 36 -11.03 -22.48 -8.94
C GLN A 36 -12.28 -21.58 -9.02
N ALA A 37 -12.90 -21.43 -10.18
CA ALA A 37 -14.11 -20.61 -10.32
C ALA A 37 -15.39 -21.24 -9.73
N ALA A 38 -15.36 -22.50 -9.29
CA ALA A 38 -16.57 -23.28 -8.98
C ALA A 38 -16.96 -23.33 -7.49
N ALA A 39 -16.25 -22.69 -6.57
CA ALA A 39 -16.51 -22.84 -5.12
C ALA A 39 -16.61 -21.54 -4.31
N ALA A 40 -16.68 -20.36 -4.94
CA ALA A 40 -16.91 -19.13 -4.19
C ALA A 40 -18.41 -19.00 -3.88
N GLY A 41 -18.80 -19.22 -2.63
CA GLY A 41 -20.12 -18.88 -2.12
C GLY A 41 -20.45 -17.39 -2.34
N PRO A 42 -21.68 -16.93 -2.06
CA PRO A 42 -22.07 -15.53 -2.26
C PRO A 42 -21.11 -14.63 -1.52
N ARG A 43 -20.47 -13.71 -2.26
CA ARG A 43 -19.50 -12.77 -1.70
C ARG A 43 -20.16 -11.81 -0.72
N ASN A 44 -19.48 -11.53 0.39
CA ASN A 44 -19.94 -10.51 1.33
C ASN A 44 -19.82 -9.12 0.67
N PRO A 45 -20.93 -8.43 0.39
CA PRO A 45 -20.91 -7.14 -0.31
C PRO A 45 -20.32 -6.01 0.56
N ASN A 46 -20.06 -6.26 1.84
CA ASN A 46 -19.46 -5.28 2.76
C ASN A 46 -17.93 -5.39 2.83
N LEU A 47 -17.34 -6.31 2.05
CA LEU A 47 -15.90 -6.44 1.90
C LEU A 47 -15.46 -5.92 0.53
N PRO A 48 -14.21 -5.44 0.38
CA PRO A 48 -13.68 -5.13 -0.93
C PRO A 48 -13.62 -6.40 -1.79
N PRO A 49 -13.64 -6.27 -3.12
CA PRO A 49 -13.46 -7.44 -3.98
C PRO A 49 -12.08 -8.08 -3.78
N ASP A 50 -11.97 -9.37 -4.05
CA ASP A 50 -10.67 -9.96 -4.37
C ASP A 50 -10.24 -9.58 -5.80
N ALA A 51 -9.04 -10.04 -6.22
CA ALA A 51 -8.51 -9.69 -7.53
C ALA A 51 -9.44 -10.09 -8.68
N ASP A 52 -10.05 -11.27 -8.60
CA ASP A 52 -10.85 -11.84 -9.70
C ASP A 52 -12.23 -11.18 -9.83
N ALA A 53 -12.79 -10.71 -8.70
CA ALA A 53 -14.10 -10.05 -8.70
C ALA A 53 -14.05 -8.55 -8.94
N ALA A 54 -12.86 -7.94 -8.91
CA ALA A 54 -12.75 -6.49 -8.95
C ALA A 54 -13.35 -5.87 -10.20
N LYS A 55 -13.00 -6.36 -11.40
CA LYS A 55 -13.53 -5.82 -12.65
C LYS A 55 -15.04 -6.02 -12.79
N PRO A 56 -15.62 -7.22 -12.61
CA PRO A 56 -17.05 -7.39 -12.64
C PRO A 56 -17.84 -6.55 -11.65
N GLN A 57 -17.25 -6.23 -10.48
CA GLN A 57 -17.86 -5.36 -9.47
C GLN A 57 -17.81 -3.90 -9.90
N LEU A 58 -16.68 -3.43 -10.44
CA LEU A 58 -16.54 -2.07 -10.96
C LEU A 58 -17.51 -1.79 -12.11
N ASP A 59 -17.66 -2.73 -13.04
CA ASP A 59 -18.56 -2.60 -14.21
C ASP A 59 -20.05 -2.44 -13.78
N LYS A 60 -20.40 -2.86 -12.56
CA LYS A 60 -21.75 -2.78 -11.99
C LYS A 60 -21.90 -1.69 -10.92
N SER A 61 -20.85 -0.95 -10.61
CA SER A 61 -20.90 0.07 -9.57
C SER A 61 -21.82 1.22 -9.97
N PRO A 62 -22.79 1.62 -9.12
CA PRO A 62 -23.67 2.76 -9.40
C PRO A 62 -23.00 4.11 -9.09
N ARG A 63 -21.83 4.11 -8.42
CA ARG A 63 -21.18 5.32 -7.92
C ARG A 63 -20.53 6.10 -9.04
N HIS A 64 -20.49 7.43 -8.90
CA HIS A 64 -19.76 8.29 -9.79
C HIS A 64 -18.26 8.02 -9.65
N GLN A 65 -17.61 7.72 -10.78
CA GLN A 65 -16.20 7.39 -10.87
C GLN A 65 -15.60 8.04 -12.11
N GLU A 66 -14.42 8.62 -11.95
CA GLU A 66 -13.75 9.35 -13.04
C GLU A 66 -12.23 9.23 -12.97
N TRP A 67 -11.58 9.43 -14.11
CA TRP A 67 -10.14 9.63 -14.18
C TRP A 67 -9.83 11.12 -14.23
N VAL A 68 -8.90 11.57 -13.40
CA VAL A 68 -8.42 12.95 -13.34
C VAL A 68 -6.91 13.00 -13.48
N ASP A 69 -6.42 14.07 -14.08
CA ASP A 69 -4.98 14.36 -14.15
C ASP A 69 -4.60 15.37 -13.06
N ILE A 70 -4.00 14.89 -11.98
CA ILE A 70 -3.58 15.71 -10.84
C ILE A 70 -2.23 16.33 -11.17
N LYS A 71 -2.19 17.66 -11.26
CA LYS A 71 -0.94 18.41 -11.52
C LYS A 71 0.04 18.28 -10.37
N MET A 72 1.28 17.97 -10.70
CA MET A 72 2.41 18.05 -9.77
C MET A 72 3.11 19.41 -9.87
N THR A 73 3.80 19.81 -8.81
CA THR A 73 4.67 20.99 -8.83
C THR A 73 5.80 20.81 -9.84
N ASN A 74 6.37 19.60 -9.88
CA ASN A 74 7.43 19.23 -10.82
C ASN A 74 7.10 17.87 -11.42
N GLY A 75 7.22 17.75 -12.74
CA GLY A 75 7.01 16.49 -13.45
C GLY A 75 5.63 16.36 -14.11
N PRO A 76 5.34 15.18 -14.65
CA PRO A 76 4.07 14.88 -15.33
C PRO A 76 2.91 14.86 -14.34
N ALA A 77 1.70 15.10 -14.84
CA ALA A 77 0.48 14.93 -14.05
C ALA A 77 0.30 13.46 -13.62
N LEU A 78 -0.31 13.25 -12.46
CA LEU A 78 -0.67 11.93 -11.96
C LEU A 78 -2.06 11.56 -12.44
N LYS A 79 -2.17 10.56 -13.31
CA LYS A 79 -3.44 9.96 -13.67
C LYS A 79 -4.01 9.28 -12.43
N SER A 80 -5.16 9.73 -11.97
CA SER A 80 -5.73 9.27 -10.71
C SER A 80 -7.20 8.89 -10.89
N TYR A 81 -7.59 7.76 -10.30
CA TYR A 81 -8.96 7.30 -10.30
C TYR A 81 -9.67 7.81 -9.06
N VAL A 82 -10.79 8.50 -9.24
CA VAL A 82 -11.58 9.08 -8.15
C VAL A 82 -12.96 8.45 -8.12
N VAL A 83 -13.41 8.06 -6.95
CA VAL A 83 -14.76 7.55 -6.72
C VAL A 83 -15.42 8.35 -5.61
N TYR A 84 -16.64 8.78 -5.86
CA TYR A 84 -17.42 9.60 -4.94
C TYR A 84 -18.50 8.77 -4.22
N PRO A 85 -18.71 8.99 -2.91
CA PRO A 85 -19.77 8.33 -2.17
C PRO A 85 -21.15 8.91 -2.53
N GLU A 86 -22.18 8.08 -2.42
CA GLU A 86 -23.57 8.50 -2.54
C GLU A 86 -24.06 9.11 -1.20
N ARG A 87 -23.66 10.37 -0.93
CA ARG A 87 -24.06 11.09 0.29
C ARG A 87 -24.21 12.59 0.03
N SER A 88 -25.10 13.24 0.77
CA SER A 88 -25.36 14.68 0.66
C SER A 88 -24.44 15.56 1.51
N THR A 89 -23.76 14.97 2.50
CA THR A 89 -22.81 15.67 3.38
C THR A 89 -21.38 15.55 2.87
N LYS A 90 -20.52 16.48 3.25
CA LYS A 90 -19.09 16.40 2.93
C LYS A 90 -18.46 15.13 3.48
N ALA A 91 -17.59 14.52 2.69
CA ALA A 91 -16.95 13.25 2.97
C ALA A 91 -15.44 13.40 3.25
N PRO A 92 -14.87 12.58 4.13
CA PRO A 92 -13.43 12.48 4.23
C PRO A 92 -12.84 11.84 2.97
N VAL A 93 -11.57 12.17 2.66
CA VAL A 93 -10.86 11.61 1.53
C VAL A 93 -9.89 10.52 1.98
N VAL A 94 -9.84 9.42 1.22
CA VAL A 94 -8.84 8.35 1.41
C VAL A 94 -8.03 8.18 0.14
N ILE A 95 -6.71 8.36 0.26
CA ILE A 95 -5.77 8.09 -0.83
C ILE A 95 -5.45 6.59 -0.82
N VAL A 96 -5.70 5.90 -1.95
CA VAL A 96 -5.51 4.45 -2.10
C VAL A 96 -4.21 4.17 -2.85
N ILE A 97 -3.23 3.58 -2.19
CA ILE A 97 -1.89 3.36 -2.72
C ILE A 97 -1.75 1.91 -3.19
N HIS A 98 -1.52 1.73 -4.49
CA HIS A 98 -1.44 0.43 -5.15
C HIS A 98 -0.25 -0.43 -4.72
N GLU A 99 -0.30 -1.72 -5.04
CA GLU A 99 0.78 -2.69 -4.87
C GLU A 99 1.89 -2.53 -5.92
N ILE A 100 2.89 -3.43 -5.91
CA ILE A 100 3.96 -3.50 -6.92
C ILE A 100 3.44 -3.73 -8.35
N PHE A 101 2.17 -4.07 -8.51
CA PHE A 101 1.53 -4.30 -9.81
C PHE A 101 0.99 -3.02 -10.46
N GLY A 102 1.14 -1.87 -9.81
CA GLY A 102 0.61 -0.58 -10.29
C GLY A 102 -0.92 -0.46 -10.15
N MET A 103 -1.49 0.43 -10.95
CA MET A 103 -2.92 0.73 -10.95
C MET A 103 -3.70 -0.35 -11.71
N GLN A 104 -4.25 -1.31 -10.96
CA GLN A 104 -5.06 -2.41 -11.47
C GLN A 104 -6.53 -2.27 -11.07
N ASP A 105 -7.41 -3.08 -11.68
CA ASP A 105 -8.83 -3.15 -11.37
C ASP A 105 -9.10 -3.40 -9.90
N TRP A 106 -8.25 -4.21 -9.24
CA TRP A 106 -8.39 -4.50 -7.82
C TRP A 106 -8.24 -3.23 -6.95
N VAL A 107 -7.27 -2.38 -7.24
CA VAL A 107 -7.07 -1.11 -6.52
C VAL A 107 -8.27 -0.18 -6.72
N ARG A 108 -8.80 -0.12 -7.95
CA ARG A 108 -10.03 0.62 -8.27
C ARG A 108 -11.25 0.04 -7.54
N GLY A 109 -11.33 -1.29 -7.43
CA GLY A 109 -12.38 -1.98 -6.68
C GLY A 109 -12.34 -1.66 -5.18
N VAL A 110 -11.14 -1.56 -4.60
CA VAL A 110 -10.98 -1.10 -3.20
C VAL A 110 -11.43 0.37 -3.05
N ALA A 111 -11.06 1.24 -4.02
CA ALA A 111 -11.51 2.63 -4.02
C ALA A 111 -13.04 2.74 -4.10
N ASP A 112 -13.67 1.93 -4.95
CA ASP A 112 -15.13 1.86 -5.07
C ASP A 112 -15.79 1.36 -3.78
N GLN A 113 -15.19 0.37 -3.09
CA GLN A 113 -15.71 -0.11 -1.80
C GLN A 113 -15.57 0.96 -0.71
N LEU A 114 -14.47 1.72 -0.67
CA LEU A 114 -14.34 2.86 0.26
C LEU A 114 -15.39 3.94 -0.01
N ALA A 115 -15.70 4.19 -1.27
CA ALA A 115 -16.76 5.14 -1.64
C ALA A 115 -18.15 4.64 -1.19
N LYS A 116 -18.42 3.34 -1.31
CA LYS A 116 -19.62 2.71 -0.74
C LYS A 116 -19.73 2.97 0.77
N GLU A 117 -18.61 2.98 1.47
CA GLU A 117 -18.51 3.22 2.91
C GLU A 117 -18.53 4.70 3.30
N GLY A 118 -18.70 5.61 2.33
CA GLY A 118 -18.91 7.03 2.57
C GLY A 118 -17.67 7.91 2.44
N PHE A 119 -16.55 7.38 1.95
CA PHE A 119 -15.31 8.14 1.69
C PHE A 119 -15.25 8.60 0.23
N ILE A 120 -14.63 9.75 -0.03
CA ILE A 120 -14.10 10.04 -1.37
C ILE A 120 -12.79 9.25 -1.49
N ALA A 121 -12.70 8.34 -2.45
CA ALA A 121 -11.50 7.55 -2.65
C ALA A 121 -10.71 8.05 -3.85
N ILE A 122 -9.41 8.29 -3.70
CA ILE A 122 -8.52 8.74 -4.77
C ILE A 122 -7.37 7.74 -4.88
N ALA A 123 -7.32 7.03 -5.99
CA ALA A 123 -6.24 6.08 -6.29
C ALA A 123 -5.34 6.64 -7.39
N PRO A 124 -4.16 7.20 -7.05
CA PRO A 124 -3.21 7.70 -8.04
C PRO A 124 -2.43 6.53 -8.67
N ASP A 125 -2.23 6.59 -9.99
CA ASP A 125 -1.20 5.80 -10.63
C ASP A 125 0.17 6.44 -10.36
N LEU A 126 0.86 5.93 -9.33
CA LEU A 126 2.17 6.43 -8.93
C LEU A 126 3.27 6.15 -9.95
N LEU A 127 2.97 5.45 -11.04
CA LEU A 127 3.86 5.26 -12.18
C LEU A 127 3.58 6.24 -13.33
N SER A 128 2.64 7.18 -13.19
CA SER A 128 2.38 8.23 -14.18
C SER A 128 3.67 8.95 -14.56
N GLY A 129 3.91 9.08 -15.87
CA GLY A 129 5.12 9.70 -16.42
C GLY A 129 6.36 8.81 -16.45
N LYS A 130 6.30 7.58 -15.97
CA LYS A 130 7.42 6.64 -15.96
C LYS A 130 7.41 5.67 -17.14
N GLY A 131 6.28 5.52 -17.81
CA GLY A 131 6.16 4.67 -18.99
C GLY A 131 6.50 5.38 -20.30
N PRO A 132 6.52 4.64 -21.40
CA PRO A 132 6.71 5.17 -22.74
C PRO A 132 5.76 6.36 -23.02
N SER A 133 6.25 7.37 -23.71
CA SER A 133 5.49 8.57 -24.05
C SER A 133 4.84 9.30 -22.87
N GLY A 134 5.41 9.15 -21.66
CA GLY A 134 4.88 9.76 -20.45
C GLY A 134 3.68 9.01 -19.85
N GLY A 135 3.41 7.78 -20.28
CA GLY A 135 2.37 6.93 -19.72
C GLY A 135 2.67 6.44 -18.30
N GLY A 136 1.74 5.70 -17.74
CA GLY A 136 1.83 5.09 -16.41
C GLY A 136 1.80 3.56 -16.47
N THR A 137 1.12 2.95 -15.49
CA THR A 137 0.99 1.49 -15.34
C THR A 137 0.61 0.79 -16.64
N ASP A 138 -0.43 1.27 -17.33
CA ASP A 138 -0.97 0.64 -18.53
C ASP A 138 0.04 0.57 -19.69
N SER A 139 1.01 1.48 -19.73
CA SER A 139 2.02 1.56 -20.82
C SER A 139 3.31 0.82 -20.51
N LEU A 140 3.49 0.33 -19.29
CA LEU A 140 4.70 -0.33 -18.82
C LEU A 140 4.71 -1.84 -19.07
N GLY A 141 3.53 -2.48 -19.20
CA GLY A 141 3.44 -3.93 -19.37
C GLY A 141 4.21 -4.68 -18.27
N ASP A 142 5.06 -5.61 -18.67
CA ASP A 142 5.85 -6.43 -17.74
C ASP A 142 6.90 -5.64 -16.94
N LYS A 143 7.17 -4.38 -17.30
CA LYS A 143 8.15 -3.53 -16.61
C LYS A 143 7.60 -2.81 -15.38
N VAL A 144 6.34 -2.96 -15.05
CA VAL A 144 5.72 -2.32 -13.89
C VAL A 144 6.51 -2.59 -12.61
N GLY A 145 6.79 -3.86 -12.30
CA GLY A 145 7.51 -4.25 -11.10
C GLY A 145 8.96 -3.76 -11.03
N GLU A 146 9.64 -3.63 -12.15
CA GLU A 146 10.97 -3.01 -12.25
C GLU A 146 10.88 -1.50 -12.01
N THR A 147 9.97 -0.84 -12.71
CA THR A 147 9.81 0.62 -12.68
C THR A 147 9.43 1.10 -11.29
N ILE A 148 8.55 0.40 -10.58
CA ILE A 148 8.12 0.81 -9.24
C ILE A 148 9.27 0.82 -8.23
N ARG A 149 10.27 -0.07 -8.39
CA ARG A 149 11.47 -0.10 -7.55
C ARG A 149 12.39 1.10 -7.77
N THR A 150 12.21 1.86 -8.85
CA THR A 150 12.96 3.10 -9.09
C THR A 150 12.37 4.31 -8.37
N LEU A 151 11.14 4.21 -7.86
CA LEU A 151 10.53 5.28 -7.07
C LEU A 151 11.16 5.34 -5.68
N THR A 152 11.76 6.47 -5.37
CA THR A 152 12.24 6.72 -4.00
C THR A 152 11.07 7.08 -3.07
N PRO A 153 11.19 6.90 -1.75
CA PRO A 153 10.20 7.39 -0.80
C PRO A 153 9.89 8.88 -0.96
N ALA A 154 10.89 9.71 -1.29
CA ALA A 154 10.70 11.14 -1.53
C ALA A 154 9.85 11.41 -2.78
N ASP A 155 10.06 10.66 -3.87
CA ASP A 155 9.23 10.76 -5.09
C ASP A 155 7.77 10.40 -4.77
N VAL A 156 7.55 9.34 -4.00
CA VAL A 156 6.20 8.90 -3.62
C VAL A 156 5.53 9.95 -2.74
N VAL A 157 6.22 10.47 -1.73
CA VAL A 157 5.69 11.52 -0.85
C VAL A 157 5.30 12.77 -1.65
N ALA A 158 6.15 13.22 -2.58
CA ALA A 158 5.83 14.38 -3.43
C ALA A 158 4.57 14.13 -4.30
N ARG A 159 4.40 12.92 -4.83
CA ARG A 159 3.21 12.50 -5.59
C ARG A 159 1.97 12.49 -4.70
N LEU A 160 2.05 11.90 -3.52
CA LEU A 160 0.95 11.86 -2.56
C LEU A 160 0.58 13.25 -2.02
N ASP A 161 1.54 14.17 -1.88
CA ASP A 161 1.28 15.57 -1.52
C ASP A 161 0.50 16.32 -2.61
N ALA A 162 0.76 16.04 -3.88
CA ALA A 162 -0.04 16.57 -4.98
C ALA A 162 -1.48 16.04 -4.92
N VAL A 163 -1.65 14.74 -4.67
CA VAL A 163 -2.97 14.12 -4.50
C VAL A 163 -3.71 14.72 -3.30
N ARG A 164 -3.04 14.88 -2.16
CA ARG A 164 -3.62 15.50 -0.97
C ARG A 164 -4.03 16.97 -1.25
N SER A 165 -3.20 17.70 -1.95
CA SER A 165 -3.49 19.10 -2.34
C SER A 165 -4.71 19.20 -3.27
N TYR A 166 -4.90 18.23 -4.15
CA TYR A 166 -6.11 18.09 -4.96
C TYR A 166 -7.31 17.74 -4.08
N ALA A 167 -7.19 16.72 -3.21
CA ALA A 167 -8.23 16.26 -2.32
C ALA A 167 -8.84 17.40 -1.47
N LEU A 168 -8.00 18.29 -0.94
CA LEU A 168 -8.42 19.42 -0.14
C LEU A 168 -9.20 20.50 -0.92
N LYS A 169 -9.15 20.45 -2.27
CA LYS A 169 -9.89 21.37 -3.15
C LYS A 169 -11.19 20.76 -3.67
N VAL A 170 -11.44 19.48 -3.45
CA VAL A 170 -12.69 18.83 -3.84
C VAL A 170 -13.85 19.42 -3.04
N PRO A 171 -14.88 20.03 -3.68
CA PRO A 171 -15.95 20.75 -2.96
C PRO A 171 -16.74 19.89 -1.98
N SER A 172 -16.89 18.58 -2.29
CA SER A 172 -17.58 17.60 -1.45
C SER A 172 -16.69 17.02 -0.34
N ALA A 173 -15.40 17.37 -0.27
CA ALA A 173 -14.51 16.93 0.80
C ALA A 173 -14.71 17.72 2.09
N ASN A 174 -14.56 17.04 3.25
CA ASN A 174 -14.64 17.65 4.58
C ASN A 174 -13.32 18.27 5.07
N GLY A 175 -12.26 18.21 4.25
CA GLY A 175 -10.93 18.72 4.59
C GLY A 175 -10.02 17.73 5.34
N LYS A 176 -10.50 16.50 5.62
CA LYS A 176 -9.73 15.43 6.23
C LYS A 176 -9.24 14.43 5.18
N VAL A 177 -7.99 14.00 5.32
CA VAL A 177 -7.33 13.09 4.35
C VAL A 177 -6.60 11.98 5.08
N GLY A 178 -7.04 10.74 4.86
CA GLY A 178 -6.30 9.53 5.24
C GLY A 178 -5.63 8.87 4.04
N SER A 179 -4.80 7.86 4.30
CA SER A 179 -4.24 6.98 3.29
C SER A 179 -4.44 5.51 3.65
N ILE A 180 -4.54 4.67 2.64
CA ILE A 180 -4.51 3.22 2.74
C ILE A 180 -3.60 2.69 1.64
N GLY A 181 -2.77 1.70 1.96
CA GLY A 181 -1.89 1.10 0.97
C GLY A 181 -1.69 -0.38 1.21
N PHE A 182 -1.25 -1.09 0.16
CA PHE A 182 -1.16 -2.55 0.13
C PHE A 182 0.23 -2.98 -0.32
N CYS A 183 0.84 -3.97 0.32
CA CYS A 183 2.17 -4.48 -0.01
C CYS A 183 3.21 -3.34 -0.01
N TRP A 184 3.89 -3.09 -1.12
CA TRP A 184 4.73 -1.92 -1.29
C TRP A 184 3.99 -0.62 -0.95
N GLY A 185 2.76 -0.45 -1.44
CA GLY A 185 1.90 0.69 -1.12
C GLY A 185 1.55 0.80 0.37
N GLY A 186 1.48 -0.32 1.09
CA GLY A 186 1.33 -0.32 2.55
C GLY A 186 2.53 0.31 3.25
N GLY A 187 3.74 -0.05 2.82
CA GLY A 187 4.96 0.62 3.26
C GLY A 187 4.96 2.11 2.90
N MET A 188 4.48 2.48 1.71
CA MET A 188 4.40 3.89 1.28
C MET A 188 3.32 4.68 2.03
N SER A 189 2.22 4.07 2.44
CA SER A 189 1.23 4.70 3.32
C SER A 189 1.84 5.07 4.68
N ALA A 190 2.61 4.16 5.28
CA ALA A 190 3.35 4.44 6.50
C ALA A 190 4.44 5.50 6.27
N GLN A 191 5.22 5.42 5.19
CA GLN A 191 6.21 6.44 4.83
C GLN A 191 5.57 7.82 4.66
N TYR A 192 4.36 7.87 4.11
CA TYR A 192 3.63 9.12 3.98
C TYR A 192 3.25 9.69 5.35
N ALA A 193 2.80 8.86 6.29
CA ALA A 193 2.55 9.28 7.67
C ALA A 193 3.80 9.83 8.38
N PHE A 194 4.98 9.29 8.06
CA PHE A 194 6.25 9.75 8.64
C PHE A 194 6.69 11.13 8.08
N ASN A 195 6.27 11.48 6.86
CA ASN A 195 6.75 12.66 6.15
C ASN A 195 5.69 13.76 6.01
N GLN A 196 4.39 13.43 6.16
CA GLN A 196 3.30 14.41 6.04
C GLN A 196 2.60 14.65 7.39
N PRO A 197 2.99 15.70 8.15
CA PRO A 197 2.48 15.94 9.51
C PRO A 197 1.00 16.32 9.55
N ARG A 198 0.38 16.60 8.40
CA ARG A 198 -1.03 16.94 8.28
C ARG A 198 -1.87 15.82 7.66
N LEU A 199 -1.33 14.61 7.57
CA LEU A 199 -2.12 13.43 7.27
C LEU A 199 -2.94 13.07 8.50
N ASP A 200 -4.24 12.78 8.33
CA ASP A 200 -5.12 12.52 9.46
C ASP A 200 -5.06 11.05 9.93
N ALA A 201 -4.81 10.09 9.02
CA ALA A 201 -4.68 8.66 9.33
C ALA A 201 -3.90 7.92 8.23
N ALA A 202 -3.22 6.83 8.59
CA ALA A 202 -2.60 5.91 7.62
C ALA A 202 -2.96 4.46 7.93
N VAL A 203 -3.32 3.69 6.92
CA VAL A 203 -3.55 2.24 7.02
C VAL A 203 -2.55 1.53 6.13
N SER A 204 -1.84 0.57 6.71
CA SER A 204 -0.82 -0.25 6.05
C SER A 204 -1.23 -1.71 6.05
N TYR A 205 -1.63 -2.24 4.91
CA TYR A 205 -1.87 -3.66 4.72
C TYR A 205 -0.59 -4.35 4.27
N TYR A 206 -0.12 -5.30 5.07
CA TYR A 206 1.08 -6.13 4.82
C TYR A 206 2.24 -5.35 4.20
N GLY A 207 2.40 -4.09 4.64
CA GLY A 207 3.43 -3.17 4.17
C GLY A 207 4.71 -3.29 4.99
N PRO A 208 5.89 -3.37 4.33
CA PRO A 208 7.15 -3.36 5.05
C PRO A 208 7.38 -1.99 5.70
N LEU A 209 7.70 -1.99 6.99
CA LEU A 209 8.08 -0.79 7.71
C LEU A 209 9.62 -0.64 7.73
N PRO A 210 10.15 0.60 7.84
CA PRO A 210 11.58 0.80 7.99
C PRO A 210 12.15 0.08 9.22
N VAL A 211 13.43 -0.28 9.16
CA VAL A 211 14.19 -0.81 10.32
C VAL A 211 14.96 0.28 11.03
N GLU A 212 15.18 1.42 10.40
CA GLU A 212 15.96 2.55 10.94
C GLU A 212 15.08 3.40 11.85
N ALA A 213 15.47 3.53 13.11
CA ALA A 213 14.78 4.33 14.13
C ALA A 213 14.53 5.79 13.69
N ALA A 214 15.46 6.38 12.97
CA ALA A 214 15.35 7.76 12.49
C ALA A 214 14.16 8.02 11.57
N ALA A 215 13.63 6.98 10.88
CA ALA A 215 12.48 7.11 10.00
C ALA A 215 11.20 7.49 10.73
N TYR A 216 11.08 7.16 12.02
CA TYR A 216 9.87 7.33 12.82
C TYR A 216 9.75 8.66 13.57
N THR A 217 10.84 9.44 13.67
CA THR A 217 10.95 10.58 14.59
C THR A 217 10.00 11.74 14.34
N LYS A 218 9.47 11.87 13.11
CA LYS A 218 8.59 12.97 12.69
C LYS A 218 7.12 12.58 12.56
N THR A 219 6.80 11.34 12.85
CA THR A 219 5.44 10.81 12.68
C THR A 219 4.44 11.52 13.59
N LYS A 220 3.33 11.96 13.03
CA LYS A 220 2.22 12.57 13.78
C LYS A 220 0.89 11.86 13.49
N ALA A 221 0.70 11.37 12.26
CA ALA A 221 -0.50 10.64 11.90
C ALA A 221 -0.55 9.28 12.62
N PRO A 222 -1.71 8.86 13.14
CA PRO A 222 -1.90 7.50 13.63
C PRO A 222 -1.82 6.49 12.48
N ILE A 223 -1.27 5.32 12.78
CA ILE A 223 -1.05 4.25 11.81
C ILE A 223 -1.70 2.96 12.30
N LEU A 224 -2.54 2.35 11.45
CA LEU A 224 -3.06 1.00 11.60
C LEU A 224 -2.24 0.04 10.72
N GLY A 225 -1.62 -0.98 11.32
CA GLY A 225 -0.87 -2.03 10.63
C GLY A 225 -1.65 -3.34 10.59
N LEU A 226 -1.89 -3.90 9.41
CA LEU A 226 -2.69 -5.12 9.21
C LEU A 226 -1.85 -6.15 8.44
N CYS A 227 -1.35 -7.18 9.13
CA CYS A 227 -0.36 -8.10 8.62
C CYS A 227 -0.85 -9.55 8.66
N GLY A 228 -0.43 -10.36 7.69
CA GLY A 228 -0.68 -11.80 7.72
C GLY A 228 0.32 -12.52 8.61
N GLY A 229 -0.11 -13.52 9.38
CA GLY A 229 0.74 -14.30 10.28
C GLY A 229 1.84 -15.07 9.54
N ASN A 230 1.56 -15.50 8.32
CA ASN A 230 2.51 -16.22 7.46
C ASN A 230 3.46 -15.27 6.66
N ASP A 231 3.50 -13.97 6.99
CA ASP A 231 4.39 -12.99 6.35
C ASP A 231 5.54 -12.59 7.29
N ALA A 232 6.44 -13.54 7.58
CA ALA A 232 7.54 -13.35 8.51
C ALA A 232 8.43 -12.14 8.14
N ARG A 233 8.60 -11.86 6.84
CA ARG A 233 9.43 -10.75 6.35
C ARG A 233 8.85 -9.38 6.75
N VAL A 234 7.55 -9.19 6.67
CA VAL A 234 6.88 -7.94 7.08
C VAL A 234 6.80 -7.87 8.59
N ASN A 235 6.44 -8.98 9.25
CA ASN A 235 6.23 -9.03 10.69
C ASN A 235 7.51 -8.79 11.51
N ALA A 236 8.68 -9.10 10.96
CA ALA A 236 9.97 -8.90 11.63
C ALA A 236 10.21 -7.46 12.10
N ASN A 237 9.63 -6.46 11.43
CA ASN A 237 9.84 -5.05 11.74
C ASN A 237 8.78 -4.45 12.69
N ILE A 238 7.74 -5.19 13.03
CA ILE A 238 6.65 -4.71 13.92
C ILE A 238 7.21 -4.28 15.29
N PRO A 239 8.04 -5.08 16.00
CA PRO A 239 8.52 -4.70 17.33
C PRO A 239 9.38 -3.42 17.34
N VAL A 240 10.17 -3.22 16.29
CA VAL A 240 10.97 -1.99 16.13
C VAL A 240 10.04 -0.81 15.91
N ALA A 241 9.08 -0.93 15.00
CA ALA A 241 8.10 0.11 14.69
C ALA A 241 7.28 0.51 15.95
N GLU A 242 6.78 -0.46 16.72
CA GLU A 242 6.07 -0.21 17.98
C GLU A 242 6.91 0.60 18.97
N THR A 243 8.18 0.20 19.14
CA THR A 243 9.11 0.86 20.06
C THR A 243 9.38 2.30 19.63
N GLU A 244 9.73 2.51 18.36
CA GLU A 244 10.17 3.82 17.86
C GLU A 244 9.00 4.79 17.68
N LEU A 245 7.84 4.34 17.23
CA LEU A 245 6.63 5.16 17.13
C LEU A 245 6.13 5.59 18.51
N LYS A 246 6.18 4.70 19.51
CA LYS A 246 5.88 5.05 20.90
C LYS A 246 6.83 6.13 21.44
N LYS A 247 8.14 6.03 21.16
CA LYS A 247 9.12 7.07 21.53
C LYS A 247 8.82 8.41 20.84
N ALA A 248 8.36 8.38 19.57
CA ALA A 248 7.97 9.57 18.83
C ALA A 248 6.63 10.17 19.29
N GLY A 249 5.92 9.52 20.21
CA GLY A 249 4.58 9.92 20.67
C GLY A 249 3.50 9.74 19.61
N ALA A 250 3.72 8.84 18.65
CA ALA A 250 2.77 8.50 17.62
C ALA A 250 1.99 7.22 17.95
N THR A 251 0.76 7.12 17.47
CA THR A 251 -0.08 5.93 17.62
C THR A 251 0.25 4.94 16.50
N TYR A 252 0.62 3.71 16.90
CA TYR A 252 0.73 2.57 15.99
C TYR A 252 -0.06 1.40 16.57
N ASP A 253 -0.99 0.87 15.79
CA ASP A 253 -1.90 -0.21 16.16
C ASP A 253 -1.70 -1.39 15.20
N PRO A 254 -0.73 -2.31 15.47
CA PRO A 254 -0.47 -3.45 14.61
C PRO A 254 -1.34 -4.65 14.97
N HIS A 255 -1.89 -5.30 13.95
CA HIS A 255 -2.62 -6.55 14.04
C HIS A 255 -2.03 -7.61 13.10
N VAL A 256 -1.79 -8.79 13.63
CA VAL A 256 -1.28 -9.96 12.89
C VAL A 256 -2.37 -11.03 12.87
N PHE A 257 -2.79 -11.45 11.68
CA PHE A 257 -3.86 -12.44 11.48
C PHE A 257 -3.28 -13.82 11.23
N ASP A 258 -3.45 -14.73 12.20
CA ASP A 258 -2.91 -16.08 12.15
C ASP A 258 -3.29 -16.83 10.87
N GLY A 259 -2.29 -17.49 10.26
CA GLY A 259 -2.44 -18.28 9.07
C GLY A 259 -2.65 -17.49 7.76
N ALA A 260 -2.96 -16.21 7.83
CA ALA A 260 -3.11 -15.38 6.63
C ALA A 260 -1.76 -15.10 5.97
N GLY A 261 -1.73 -15.06 4.64
CA GLY A 261 -0.53 -14.78 3.86
C GLY A 261 -0.36 -13.31 3.52
N HIS A 262 0.79 -12.99 2.91
CA HIS A 262 0.99 -11.70 2.25
C HIS A 262 -0.09 -11.48 1.18
N GLY A 263 -0.69 -10.30 1.10
CA GLY A 263 -1.73 -9.99 0.12
C GLY A 263 -3.11 -10.58 0.45
N PHE A 264 -3.40 -10.90 1.70
CA PHE A 264 -4.65 -11.58 2.09
C PHE A 264 -5.92 -10.86 1.64
N LEU A 265 -5.92 -9.52 1.59
CA LEU A 265 -7.08 -8.75 1.15
C LEU A 265 -7.35 -8.88 -0.35
N ARG A 266 -6.31 -9.09 -1.16
CA ARG A 266 -6.41 -9.29 -2.61
C ARG A 266 -6.65 -10.75 -2.98
N GLN A 267 -6.11 -11.69 -2.18
CA GLN A 267 -6.16 -13.13 -2.40
C GLN A 267 -7.03 -13.82 -1.34
N GLN A 268 -8.29 -13.42 -1.25
CA GLN A 268 -9.19 -13.81 -0.16
C GLN A 268 -9.42 -15.32 -0.05
N THR A 269 -9.37 -16.06 -1.15
CA THR A 269 -9.54 -17.52 -1.18
C THR A 269 -8.30 -18.31 -0.76
N GLY A 270 -7.15 -17.65 -0.56
CA GLY A 270 -5.89 -18.33 -0.23
C GLY A 270 -5.76 -18.77 1.22
N GLN A 271 -4.69 -19.54 1.50
CA GLN A 271 -4.30 -19.98 2.85
C GLN A 271 -5.42 -20.76 3.56
N ASP A 272 -6.04 -21.70 2.87
CA ASP A 272 -7.13 -22.54 3.42
C ASP A 272 -8.22 -21.71 4.13
N GLY A 273 -8.60 -20.58 3.53
CA GLY A 273 -9.60 -19.64 4.02
C GLY A 273 -9.10 -18.71 5.13
N ALA A 274 -7.83 -18.77 5.55
CA ALA A 274 -7.30 -17.83 6.55
C ALA A 274 -7.26 -16.40 6.01
N ASN A 275 -7.01 -16.21 4.72
CA ASN A 275 -7.05 -14.89 4.09
C ASN A 275 -8.45 -14.25 4.16
N MET A 276 -9.52 -15.03 3.95
CA MET A 276 -10.90 -14.54 4.09
C MET A 276 -11.18 -14.14 5.53
N ARG A 277 -10.85 -15.03 6.50
CA ARG A 277 -11.02 -14.72 7.93
C ARG A 277 -10.26 -13.48 8.37
N ALA A 278 -9.07 -13.25 7.82
CA ALA A 278 -8.29 -12.02 8.04
C ALA A 278 -8.99 -10.81 7.43
N THR A 279 -9.49 -10.91 6.18
CA THR A 279 -10.22 -9.87 5.49
C THR A 279 -11.46 -9.42 6.25
N GLU A 280 -12.26 -10.38 6.74
CA GLU A 280 -13.48 -10.12 7.51
C GLU A 280 -13.22 -9.36 8.82
N LYS A 281 -12.04 -9.54 9.41
CA LYS A 281 -11.60 -8.80 10.60
C LYS A 281 -10.97 -7.46 10.26
N ALA A 282 -10.05 -7.46 9.30
CA ALA A 282 -9.22 -6.30 8.97
C ALA A 282 -10.02 -5.16 8.32
N TRP A 283 -11.00 -5.47 7.47
CA TRP A 283 -11.75 -4.43 6.77
C TRP A 283 -12.62 -3.58 7.68
N PRO A 284 -13.44 -4.14 8.57
CA PRO A 284 -14.16 -3.34 9.57
C PRO A 284 -13.24 -2.50 10.48
N MET A 285 -12.06 -3.04 10.86
CA MET A 285 -11.06 -2.28 11.63
C MET A 285 -10.54 -1.08 10.82
N THR A 286 -10.25 -1.28 9.53
CA THR A 286 -9.86 -0.19 8.61
C THR A 286 -10.90 0.92 8.58
N LEU A 287 -12.18 0.56 8.40
CA LEU A 287 -13.26 1.54 8.32
C LEU A 287 -13.44 2.30 9.64
N ALA A 288 -13.40 1.59 10.76
CA ALA A 288 -13.51 2.19 12.10
C ALA A 288 -12.35 3.17 12.36
N PHE A 289 -11.12 2.75 12.04
CA PHE A 289 -9.93 3.57 12.20
C PHE A 289 -9.97 4.83 11.33
N LEU A 290 -10.27 4.68 10.04
CA LEU A 290 -10.39 5.83 9.14
C LEU A 290 -11.47 6.80 9.62
N ARG A 291 -12.68 6.32 10.00
CA ARG A 291 -13.75 7.16 10.52
C ARG A 291 -13.33 7.91 11.78
N GLN A 292 -12.68 7.23 12.72
CA GLN A 292 -12.24 7.83 13.98
C GLN A 292 -11.38 9.09 13.77
N TYR A 293 -10.51 9.10 12.75
CA TYR A 293 -9.55 10.18 12.54
C TYR A 293 -9.91 11.14 11.40
N THR A 294 -10.83 10.75 10.52
CA THR A 294 -11.17 11.57 9.35
C THR A 294 -12.62 12.05 9.31
N GLU A 295 -13.54 11.44 10.05
CA GLU A 295 -14.87 12.00 10.21
C GLU A 295 -14.84 13.13 11.26
N THR A 296 -15.36 14.29 10.89
CA THR A 296 -15.60 15.36 11.86
C THR A 296 -16.78 14.93 12.75
N ALA A 297 -16.63 15.06 14.08
CA ALA A 297 -17.76 14.84 14.98
C ALA A 297 -18.97 15.64 14.48
N PRO A 298 -20.19 15.07 14.49
CA PRO A 298 -21.37 15.83 14.11
C PRO A 298 -21.43 17.09 14.97
N THR A 299 -21.42 18.26 14.32
CA THR A 299 -21.70 19.52 14.99
C THR A 299 -23.06 19.37 15.65
N LYS A 300 -23.10 19.34 16.98
CA LYS A 300 -24.38 19.43 17.70
C LYS A 300 -25.02 20.72 17.20
N SER A 301 -26.08 20.60 16.42
CA SER A 301 -26.96 21.74 16.11
C SER A 301 -27.45 22.30 17.43
N GLN A 302 -27.04 23.51 17.77
CA GLN A 302 -27.60 24.28 18.84
C GLN A 302 -29.03 24.67 18.49
#